data_3b84f3264c2acaaa1616c88a8bf63464
#
_entry.id   3b84f3264c2acaaa1616c88a8bf63464
#
_cell.length_a   1.000
_cell.length_b   1.000
_cell.length_c   1.000
_cell.angle_alpha   90.00
_cell.angle_beta   90.00
_cell.angle_gamma   90.00
#
_symmetry.space_group_name_H-M   'P 1'
#
loop_
_entity.id
_entity.type
_entity.pdbx_description
1 polymer ?
#
loop_
_entity_poly.entity_id
_entity_poly.type
_entity_poly.pdbx_seq_one_letter_code
_entity_poly.pdbx_strand_id
1 'polypeptide(L)'
;MTFVRLHLAGIALLAVILLLPQIAHAHGVVGDRFFPATIASDDPFAADELALPTVSLGNREQDYDFEYTKTIFPHVAVSLEGGYIDAPGASGWDNFEITPMWQFETDADSEFVASAGMSFEIGGSGSGAVADKFTTYSPEFLFGKGFGDLPDSMALLRPLAVTGVLAYSIPGTGTESKALQWSGAVEYSLLYLQNNVRAQGFSNFVAHLTPLVEFAMTTPTDSGGTTGTINPGLLWSGQYTQLGVEAVIPVNHASGDNVGVLLQLHFYVDDIFPHSLGTPIFGGSR
;
A
#
# COMPACT_ATOMS: atom_id res chain seq x y z
N MET A 1 24.63 0.29 30.43
CA MET A 1 25.49 0.60 29.26
C MET A 1 25.28 -0.33 28.05
N THR A 2 24.81 -1.56 28.21
CA THR A 2 24.64 -2.55 27.13
C THR A 2 23.41 -2.24 26.25
N PHE A 3 22.30 -1.78 26.81
CA PHE A 3 21.08 -1.45 26.07
C PHE A 3 21.24 -0.28 25.07
N VAL A 4 21.95 0.78 25.44
CA VAL A 4 22.19 1.95 24.56
C VAL A 4 23.05 1.57 23.35
N ARG A 5 23.99 0.62 23.51
CA ARG A 5 24.82 0.16 22.40
C ARG A 5 24.08 -0.70 21.38
N LEU A 6 23.04 -1.45 21.80
CA LEU A 6 22.21 -2.22 20.89
C LEU A 6 21.35 -1.30 20.01
N HIS A 7 20.77 -0.24 20.58
CA HIS A 7 19.96 0.74 19.83
C HIS A 7 20.80 1.54 18.82
N LEU A 8 22.03 1.94 19.21
CA LEU A 8 22.94 2.65 18.31
C LEU A 8 23.44 1.75 17.17
N ALA A 9 23.64 0.46 17.42
CA ALA A 9 24.01 -0.49 16.37
C ALA A 9 22.87 -0.76 15.40
N GLY A 10 21.61 -0.83 15.88
CA GLY A 10 20.41 -0.95 15.05
C GLY A 10 20.20 0.27 14.14
N ILE A 11 20.35 1.48 14.70
CA ILE A 11 20.23 2.74 13.94
C ILE A 11 21.38 2.87 12.92
N ALA A 12 22.60 2.47 13.26
CA ALA A 12 23.74 2.49 12.35
C ALA A 12 23.58 1.47 11.21
N LEU A 13 23.02 0.29 11.48
CA LEU A 13 22.73 -0.72 10.46
C LEU A 13 21.64 -0.25 9.50
N LEU A 14 20.59 0.37 10.03
CA LEU A 14 19.52 0.99 9.22
C LEU A 14 20.09 2.12 8.34
N ALA A 15 20.97 2.97 8.87
CA ALA A 15 21.61 4.06 8.14
C ALA A 15 22.57 3.57 7.03
N VAL A 16 23.20 2.41 7.19
CA VAL A 16 24.08 1.82 6.15
C VAL A 16 23.27 1.23 5.00
N ILE A 17 22.11 0.64 5.26
CA ILE A 17 21.18 0.13 4.23
C ILE A 17 20.67 1.27 3.34
N LEU A 18 20.48 2.47 3.89
CA LEU A 18 19.98 3.66 3.19
C LEU A 18 21.01 4.35 2.27
N LEU A 19 22.29 3.92 2.26
CA LEU A 19 23.39 4.65 1.57
C LEU A 19 23.95 3.96 0.32
N LEU A 20 23.43 2.81 -0.10
CA LEU A 20 23.94 2.10 -1.27
C LEU A 20 23.31 2.65 -2.57
N PRO A 21 24.10 3.02 -3.61
CA PRO A 21 23.57 3.46 -4.90
C PRO A 21 23.04 2.27 -5.70
N GLN A 22 21.87 2.40 -6.31
CA GLN A 22 21.13 1.24 -6.78
C GLN A 22 20.45 1.42 -8.12
N ILE A 23 20.44 0.35 -8.88
CA ILE A 23 19.61 0.13 -10.06
C ILE A 23 18.41 -0.66 -9.54
N ALA A 24 17.25 -0.02 -9.46
CA ALA A 24 16.01 -0.66 -9.06
C ALA A 24 15.62 -1.71 -10.10
N HIS A 25 15.35 -2.93 -9.67
CA HIS A 25 14.80 -3.99 -10.50
C HIS A 25 13.40 -4.36 -10.01
N ALA A 26 12.45 -4.15 -10.88
CA ALA A 26 11.20 -4.89 -11.06
C ALA A 26 10.05 -4.72 -10.07
N HIS A 27 10.23 -4.22 -8.84
CA HIS A 27 9.11 -4.00 -7.94
C HIS A 27 8.31 -2.75 -8.37
N GLY A 28 7.00 -2.88 -8.60
CA GLY A 28 6.13 -1.73 -8.92
C GLY A 28 6.51 -0.91 -10.16
N VAL A 29 7.29 -1.47 -11.12
CA VAL A 29 7.77 -0.72 -12.28
C VAL A 29 7.00 -1.08 -13.53
N VAL A 30 6.49 -0.05 -14.24
CA VAL A 30 5.85 -0.19 -15.56
C VAL A 30 6.45 0.86 -16.50
N GLY A 31 7.17 0.42 -17.52
CA GLY A 31 7.95 1.30 -18.38
C GLY A 31 9.04 2.04 -17.59
N ASP A 32 9.02 3.36 -17.64
CA ASP A 32 9.94 4.21 -16.87
C ASP A 32 9.37 4.61 -15.48
N ARG A 33 8.15 4.18 -15.18
CA ARG A 33 7.43 4.53 -13.96
C ARG A 33 7.66 3.53 -12.85
N PHE A 34 8.08 4.01 -11.69
CA PHE A 34 7.95 3.31 -10.43
C PHE A 34 6.69 3.81 -9.70
N PHE A 35 5.82 2.88 -9.32
CA PHE A 35 4.68 3.10 -8.44
C PHE A 35 5.06 2.65 -7.04
N PRO A 36 5.18 3.54 -6.07
CA PRO A 36 5.43 3.16 -4.68
C PRO A 36 4.20 2.43 -4.11
N ALA A 37 4.43 1.51 -3.17
CA ALA A 37 3.34 0.90 -2.43
C ALA A 37 2.55 1.97 -1.65
N THR A 38 1.26 2.05 -1.88
CA THR A 38 0.34 2.95 -1.17
C THR A 38 0.10 2.45 0.27
N ILE A 39 -0.40 3.30 1.19
CA ILE A 39 -0.55 2.93 2.60
C ILE A 39 -2.02 2.69 2.95
N ALA A 40 -2.91 3.57 2.52
CA ALA A 40 -4.34 3.50 2.80
C ALA A 40 -5.15 2.84 1.68
N SER A 41 -4.50 2.46 0.59
CA SER A 41 -5.09 1.80 -0.57
C SER A 41 -4.15 0.70 -1.05
N ASP A 42 -4.70 -0.41 -1.53
CA ASP A 42 -3.89 -1.48 -2.12
C ASP A 42 -3.32 -1.06 -3.46
N ASP A 43 -2.21 -1.67 -3.84
CA ASP A 43 -1.60 -1.43 -5.14
C ASP A 43 -1.88 -2.58 -6.14
N PRO A 44 -1.76 -2.34 -7.45
CA PRO A 44 -2.14 -3.31 -8.47
C PRO A 44 -1.05 -4.35 -8.78
N PHE A 45 0.02 -4.47 -8.01
CA PHE A 45 1.17 -5.29 -8.36
C PHE A 45 1.16 -6.66 -7.70
N ALA A 46 1.35 -7.71 -8.51
CA ALA A 46 1.63 -9.06 -8.02
C ALA A 46 3.13 -9.19 -7.71
N ALA A 47 3.55 -8.68 -6.55
CA ALA A 47 4.95 -8.62 -6.11
C ALA A 47 5.18 -9.39 -4.80
N ASP A 48 6.43 -9.56 -4.40
CA ASP A 48 6.79 -10.18 -3.13
C ASP A 48 7.16 -9.09 -2.13
N GLU A 49 6.28 -8.80 -1.17
CA GLU A 49 6.34 -7.63 -0.31
C GLU A 49 5.97 -7.93 1.13
N LEU A 50 6.43 -7.07 2.03
CA LEU A 50 6.05 -7.10 3.44
C LEU A 50 5.89 -5.67 3.98
N ALA A 51 4.67 -5.27 4.28
CA ALA A 51 4.40 -4.10 5.11
C ALA A 51 4.39 -4.53 6.58
N LEU A 52 5.31 -4.00 7.39
CA LEU A 52 5.41 -4.32 8.81
C LEU A 52 6.31 -3.33 9.56
N PRO A 53 5.77 -2.55 10.50
CA PRO A 53 4.35 -2.37 10.75
C PRO A 53 3.72 -1.31 9.84
N THR A 54 2.41 -1.39 9.64
CA THR A 54 1.56 -0.24 9.35
C THR A 54 0.90 0.19 10.67
N VAL A 55 1.03 1.45 11.04
CA VAL A 55 0.53 1.96 12.33
C VAL A 55 -0.42 3.10 12.09
N SER A 56 -1.68 2.91 12.48
CA SER A 56 -2.71 3.95 12.48
C SER A 56 -2.89 4.53 13.88
N LEU A 57 -2.77 5.85 14.00
CA LEU A 57 -2.94 6.57 15.25
C LEU A 57 -4.07 7.59 15.07
N GLY A 58 -5.26 7.28 15.59
CA GLY A 58 -6.41 8.15 15.48
C GLY A 58 -7.43 7.96 16.61
N ASN A 59 -8.27 8.95 16.85
CA ASN A 59 -9.50 8.89 17.65
C ASN A 59 -9.51 8.03 18.94
N ARG A 60 -8.39 7.89 19.63
CA ARG A 60 -8.15 7.00 20.79
C ARG A 60 -8.00 5.53 20.41
N GLU A 61 -7.90 5.19 19.15
CA GLU A 61 -7.63 3.86 18.63
C GLU A 61 -6.24 3.85 18.02
N GLN A 62 -5.54 2.76 18.20
CA GLN A 62 -4.23 2.50 17.59
C GLN A 62 -4.31 1.13 16.94
N ASP A 63 -4.02 1.09 15.64
CA ASP A 63 -4.00 -0.15 14.89
C ASP A 63 -2.57 -0.43 14.46
N TYR A 64 -2.20 -1.70 14.53
CA TYR A 64 -0.88 -2.20 14.18
C TYR A 64 -1.07 -3.36 13.21
N ASP A 65 -0.88 -3.08 11.93
CA ASP A 65 -1.18 -4.02 10.87
C ASP A 65 0.11 -4.56 10.24
N PHE A 66 -0.01 -5.72 9.64
CA PHE A 66 0.97 -6.28 8.73
C PHE A 66 0.28 -6.82 7.48
N GLU A 67 0.98 -6.77 6.38
CA GLU A 67 0.62 -7.43 5.13
C GLU A 67 1.85 -8.14 4.58
N TYR A 68 1.68 -9.38 4.15
CA TYR A 68 2.67 -10.15 3.42
C TYR A 68 2.10 -10.66 2.11
N THR A 69 2.63 -10.15 1.00
CA THR A 69 2.24 -10.59 -0.35
C THR A 69 3.28 -11.53 -0.91
N LYS A 70 2.82 -12.66 -1.44
CA LYS A 70 3.64 -13.71 -2.04
C LYS A 70 3.20 -14.06 -3.45
N THR A 71 4.10 -13.94 -4.40
CA THR A 71 3.90 -14.39 -5.78
C THR A 71 3.85 -15.91 -5.85
N ILE A 72 2.73 -16.45 -6.33
CA ILE A 72 2.52 -17.90 -6.49
C ILE A 72 2.93 -18.36 -7.89
N PHE A 73 2.49 -17.64 -8.92
CA PHE A 73 2.90 -17.75 -10.32
C PHE A 73 3.30 -16.38 -10.83
N PRO A 74 4.02 -16.25 -11.96
CA PRO A 74 4.19 -14.95 -12.61
C PRO A 74 2.83 -14.24 -12.76
N HIS A 75 2.75 -12.99 -12.29
CA HIS A 75 1.54 -12.17 -12.30
C HIS A 75 0.37 -12.65 -11.41
N VAL A 76 0.59 -13.63 -10.55
CA VAL A 76 -0.42 -14.09 -9.57
C VAL A 76 0.18 -14.09 -8.18
N ALA A 77 -0.40 -13.34 -7.29
CA ALA A 77 0.03 -13.25 -5.89
C ALA A 77 -1.12 -13.59 -4.92
N VAL A 78 -0.75 -13.86 -3.69
CA VAL A 78 -1.68 -13.97 -2.56
C VAL A 78 -1.12 -13.13 -1.45
N SER A 79 -1.90 -12.19 -0.93
CA SER A 79 -1.61 -11.47 0.31
C SER A 79 -2.27 -12.12 1.52
N LEU A 80 -1.62 -11.95 2.65
CA LEU A 80 -2.11 -12.25 3.98
C LEU A 80 -1.97 -11.00 4.83
N GLU A 81 -3.09 -10.50 5.30
CA GLU A 81 -3.15 -9.37 6.21
C GLU A 81 -3.64 -9.77 7.59
N GLY A 82 -3.26 -8.97 8.59
CA GLY A 82 -3.77 -9.07 9.94
C GLY A 82 -3.36 -7.86 10.75
N GLY A 83 -4.15 -7.55 11.78
CA GLY A 83 -3.95 -6.36 12.58
C GLY A 83 -4.24 -6.60 14.05
N TYR A 84 -3.69 -5.74 14.89
CA TYR A 84 -4.01 -5.65 16.32
C TYR A 84 -4.58 -4.27 16.61
N ILE A 85 -5.81 -4.25 17.09
CA ILE A 85 -6.56 -3.03 17.44
C ILE A 85 -6.42 -2.81 18.95
N ASP A 86 -6.04 -1.57 19.34
CA ASP A 86 -6.05 -1.10 20.73
C ASP A 86 -6.96 0.10 20.88
N ALA A 87 -8.19 -0.16 21.28
CA ALA A 87 -9.24 0.85 21.48
C ALA A 87 -9.74 0.89 22.93
N PRO A 88 -10.27 1.99 23.42
CA PRO A 88 -10.82 2.11 24.77
C PRO A 88 -11.95 1.11 25.03
N GLY A 89 -11.67 0.08 25.82
CA GLY A 89 -12.63 -0.93 26.25
C GLY A 89 -12.66 -2.21 25.40
N ALA A 90 -11.92 -2.26 24.28
CA ALA A 90 -11.76 -3.46 23.49
C ALA A 90 -10.39 -3.45 22.80
N SER A 91 -9.62 -4.51 22.96
CA SER A 91 -8.36 -4.70 22.24
C SER A 91 -8.17 -6.16 21.86
N GLY A 92 -7.51 -6.42 20.76
CA GLY A 92 -7.26 -7.76 20.26
C GLY A 92 -6.86 -7.80 18.80
N TRP A 93 -6.63 -9.02 18.31
CA TRP A 93 -6.39 -9.24 16.88
C TRP A 93 -7.69 -9.06 16.10
N ASP A 94 -7.62 -8.35 14.99
CA ASP A 94 -8.68 -8.32 13.99
C ASP A 94 -8.69 -9.60 13.16
N ASN A 95 -9.70 -9.78 12.31
CA ASN A 95 -9.77 -10.92 11.41
C ASN A 95 -8.59 -10.91 10.44
N PHE A 96 -8.09 -12.10 10.11
CA PHE A 96 -7.13 -12.23 9.01
C PHE A 96 -7.84 -12.11 7.67
N GLU A 97 -7.17 -11.43 6.74
CA GLU A 97 -7.62 -11.32 5.37
C GLU A 97 -6.65 -12.07 4.43
N ILE A 98 -7.20 -12.74 3.42
CA ILE A 98 -6.46 -13.43 2.37
C ILE A 98 -6.96 -12.95 1.02
N THR A 99 -6.06 -12.42 0.19
CA THR A 99 -6.41 -11.85 -1.11
C THR A 99 -5.58 -12.47 -2.24
N PRO A 100 -6.08 -13.50 -2.93
CA PRO A 100 -5.54 -13.86 -4.23
C PRO A 100 -5.79 -12.75 -5.26
N MET A 101 -4.75 -12.39 -6.01
CA MET A 101 -4.75 -11.35 -7.02
C MET A 101 -4.09 -11.82 -8.32
N TRP A 102 -4.61 -11.38 -9.45
CA TRP A 102 -4.06 -11.61 -10.79
C TRP A 102 -3.84 -10.27 -11.50
N GLN A 103 -2.58 -9.96 -11.75
CA GLN A 103 -2.16 -8.84 -12.59
C GLN A 103 -2.28 -9.27 -14.06
N PHE A 104 -3.38 -8.89 -14.70
CA PHE A 104 -3.72 -9.38 -16.04
C PHE A 104 -3.30 -8.45 -17.17
N GLU A 105 -2.94 -7.18 -16.85
CA GLU A 105 -2.51 -6.19 -17.85
C GLU A 105 -1.29 -5.42 -17.35
N THR A 106 -0.33 -5.21 -18.23
CA THR A 106 0.83 -4.34 -18.03
C THR A 106 1.26 -3.76 -19.36
N ASP A 107 1.09 -2.47 -19.55
CA ASP A 107 1.49 -1.74 -20.75
C ASP A 107 2.58 -0.72 -20.41
N ALA A 108 3.81 -1.03 -20.79
CA ALA A 108 4.99 -0.20 -20.53
C ALA A 108 4.95 1.15 -21.29
N ASP A 109 4.36 1.18 -22.49
CA ASP A 109 4.34 2.38 -23.34
C ASP A 109 3.40 3.44 -22.76
N SER A 110 2.30 3.01 -22.15
CA SER A 110 1.34 3.89 -21.50
C SER A 110 1.50 3.97 -19.97
N GLU A 111 2.49 3.29 -19.40
CA GLU A 111 2.68 3.17 -17.94
C GLU A 111 1.38 2.73 -17.23
N PHE A 112 0.70 1.71 -17.78
CA PHE A 112 -0.57 1.21 -17.26
C PHE A 112 -0.43 -0.22 -16.73
N VAL A 113 -1.08 -0.47 -15.59
CA VAL A 113 -1.19 -1.79 -14.97
C VAL A 113 -2.61 -2.00 -14.47
N ALA A 114 -3.13 -3.23 -14.55
CA ALA A 114 -4.42 -3.59 -13.99
C ALA A 114 -4.42 -5.01 -13.44
N SER A 115 -5.12 -5.18 -12.32
CA SER A 115 -5.26 -6.42 -11.58
C SER A 115 -6.71 -6.66 -11.15
N ALA A 116 -7.02 -7.91 -10.90
CA ALA A 116 -8.29 -8.33 -10.30
C ALA A 116 -7.99 -9.24 -9.11
N GLY A 117 -8.69 -9.03 -8.01
CA GLY A 117 -8.53 -9.78 -6.78
C GLY A 117 -9.87 -10.22 -6.18
N MET A 118 -9.76 -11.01 -5.15
CA MET A 118 -10.89 -11.45 -4.31
C MET A 118 -10.41 -11.52 -2.88
N SER A 119 -10.76 -10.53 -2.07
CA SER A 119 -10.44 -10.53 -0.66
C SER A 119 -11.43 -11.40 0.14
N PHE A 120 -10.90 -12.08 1.13
CA PHE A 120 -11.62 -12.92 2.09
C PHE A 120 -11.17 -12.54 3.50
N GLU A 121 -11.92 -11.67 4.16
CA GLU A 121 -11.78 -11.43 5.59
C GLU A 121 -12.42 -12.61 6.35
N ILE A 122 -11.62 -13.42 7.04
CA ILE A 122 -12.02 -14.68 7.64
C ILE A 122 -12.69 -14.46 9.00
N GLY A 123 -14.01 -14.48 9.03
CA GLY A 123 -14.79 -14.22 10.23
C GLY A 123 -14.47 -15.16 11.39
N GLY A 124 -14.25 -14.56 12.56
CA GLY A 124 -13.91 -15.27 13.78
C GLY A 124 -12.47 -15.79 13.87
N SER A 125 -11.59 -15.39 12.96
CA SER A 125 -10.15 -15.68 13.04
C SER A 125 -9.44 -14.77 14.02
N GLY A 126 -10.01 -13.62 14.32
CA GLY A 126 -9.51 -12.65 15.29
C GLY A 126 -10.12 -12.80 16.70
N SER A 127 -9.95 -11.77 17.49
CA SER A 127 -10.44 -11.68 18.88
C SER A 127 -11.90 -11.24 18.91
N GLY A 128 -12.77 -11.95 19.55
CA GLY A 128 -14.20 -11.63 19.60
C GLY A 128 -14.58 -10.31 20.30
N ALA A 129 -13.60 -9.52 20.74
CA ALA A 129 -13.80 -8.19 21.29
C ALA A 129 -13.78 -7.09 20.19
N VAL A 130 -13.10 -7.34 19.08
CA VAL A 130 -12.88 -6.37 17.97
C VAL A 130 -13.25 -6.98 16.61
N ALA A 131 -13.01 -8.26 16.38
CA ALA A 131 -13.18 -8.95 15.11
C ALA A 131 -14.62 -9.43 14.87
N ASP A 132 -15.07 -9.36 13.63
CA ASP A 132 -16.35 -9.85 13.17
C ASP A 132 -16.42 -11.39 13.17
N LYS A 133 -17.61 -11.95 13.39
CA LYS A 133 -17.83 -13.40 13.41
C LYS A 133 -18.19 -14.00 12.05
N PHE A 134 -18.46 -13.17 11.07
CA PHE A 134 -18.83 -13.59 9.72
C PHE A 134 -17.69 -13.28 8.76
N THR A 135 -17.56 -14.08 7.72
CA THR A 135 -16.61 -13.85 6.64
C THR A 135 -17.15 -12.80 5.68
N THR A 136 -16.32 -11.86 5.28
CA THR A 136 -16.64 -10.87 4.23
C THR A 136 -15.91 -11.26 2.95
N TYR A 137 -16.57 -11.10 1.81
CA TYR A 137 -16.07 -11.39 0.48
C TYR A 137 -16.03 -10.09 -0.32
N SER A 138 -14.89 -9.76 -0.90
CA SER A 138 -14.74 -8.50 -1.66
C SER A 138 -14.06 -8.76 -3.01
N PRO A 139 -14.83 -9.01 -4.10
CA PRO A 139 -14.25 -8.92 -5.44
C PRO A 139 -13.75 -7.51 -5.68
N GLU A 140 -12.56 -7.38 -6.27
CA GLU A 140 -11.88 -6.12 -6.45
C GLU A 140 -11.20 -5.99 -7.82
N PHE A 141 -11.11 -4.75 -8.26
CA PHE A 141 -10.37 -4.33 -9.45
C PHE A 141 -9.39 -3.23 -9.04
N LEU A 142 -8.12 -3.42 -9.40
CA LEU A 142 -7.04 -2.52 -9.08
C LEU A 142 -6.40 -2.01 -10.37
N PHE A 143 -5.93 -0.77 -10.38
CA PHE A 143 -5.23 -0.21 -11.52
C PHE A 143 -4.18 0.82 -11.11
N GLY A 144 -3.18 1.00 -11.98
CA GLY A 144 -2.21 2.08 -11.92
C GLY A 144 -2.01 2.70 -13.30
N LYS A 145 -1.88 4.03 -13.37
CA LYS A 145 -1.62 4.77 -14.59
C LYS A 145 -0.64 5.91 -14.34
N GLY A 146 0.53 5.85 -14.96
CA GLY A 146 1.46 6.98 -15.05
C GLY A 146 1.11 7.91 -16.22
N PHE A 147 1.61 9.13 -16.19
CA PHE A 147 1.38 10.14 -17.23
C PHE A 147 2.63 10.45 -18.04
N GLY A 148 3.57 9.50 -18.14
CA GLY A 148 4.83 9.64 -18.92
C GLY A 148 4.61 9.84 -20.41
N ASP A 149 3.49 9.39 -20.94
CA ASP A 149 3.05 9.51 -22.34
C ASP A 149 2.53 10.90 -22.73
N LEU A 150 2.44 11.85 -21.78
CA LEU A 150 2.02 13.23 -22.08
C LEU A 150 3.01 13.96 -23.01
N PRO A 151 2.53 14.90 -23.87
CA PRO A 151 3.37 15.65 -24.78
C PRO A 151 4.34 16.59 -24.03
N ASP A 152 5.41 17.05 -24.72
CA ASP A 152 6.43 17.92 -24.13
C ASP A 152 5.89 19.23 -23.57
N SER A 153 4.79 19.75 -24.12
CA SER A 153 4.10 20.93 -23.58
C SER A 153 3.55 20.72 -22.16
N MET A 154 3.38 19.46 -21.74
CA MET A 154 2.88 19.04 -20.43
C MET A 154 3.91 18.26 -19.62
N ALA A 155 5.19 18.37 -19.96
CA ALA A 155 6.27 17.55 -19.37
C ALA A 155 6.31 17.56 -17.84
N LEU A 156 5.95 18.68 -17.17
CA LEU A 156 5.89 18.78 -15.71
C LEU A 156 4.76 17.98 -15.09
N LEU A 157 3.79 17.48 -15.85
CA LEU A 157 2.74 16.58 -15.38
C LEU A 157 3.11 15.11 -15.58
N ARG A 158 4.14 14.80 -16.35
CA ARG A 158 4.63 13.42 -16.54
C ARG A 158 5.01 12.70 -15.24
N PRO A 159 5.54 13.38 -14.19
CA PRO A 159 5.81 12.74 -12.90
C PRO A 159 4.55 12.31 -12.12
N LEU A 160 3.36 12.77 -12.50
CA LEU A 160 2.11 12.33 -11.89
C LEU A 160 1.81 10.86 -12.23
N ALA A 161 1.24 10.15 -11.27
CA ALA A 161 0.56 8.89 -11.49
C ALA A 161 -0.70 8.82 -10.62
N VAL A 162 -1.59 7.90 -10.98
CA VAL A 162 -2.77 7.56 -10.19
C VAL A 162 -2.84 6.07 -10.03
N THR A 163 -3.20 5.61 -8.82
CA THR A 163 -3.59 4.23 -8.54
C THR A 163 -5.00 4.21 -8.00
N GLY A 164 -5.67 3.07 -8.06
CA GLY A 164 -7.01 2.96 -7.50
C GLY A 164 -7.49 1.54 -7.38
N VAL A 165 -8.38 1.35 -6.41
CA VAL A 165 -9.09 0.10 -6.12
C VAL A 165 -10.58 0.36 -6.12
N LEU A 166 -11.32 -0.56 -6.69
CA LEU A 166 -12.77 -0.63 -6.62
C LEU A 166 -13.15 -2.02 -6.14
N ALA A 167 -13.68 -2.13 -4.92
CA ALA A 167 -14.09 -3.38 -4.32
C ALA A 167 -15.57 -3.35 -3.92
N TYR A 168 -16.20 -4.51 -3.90
CA TYR A 168 -17.58 -4.66 -3.48
C TYR A 168 -17.67 -5.60 -2.28
N SER A 169 -17.78 -5.05 -1.09
CA SER A 169 -17.82 -5.78 0.17
C SER A 169 -19.18 -6.46 0.36
N ILE A 170 -19.15 -7.78 0.57
CA ILE A 170 -20.31 -8.65 0.73
C ILE A 170 -20.17 -9.42 2.06
N PRO A 171 -20.73 -8.89 3.17
CA PRO A 171 -20.72 -9.60 4.44
C PRO A 171 -21.49 -10.92 4.33
N GLY A 172 -20.94 -11.99 4.89
CA GLY A 172 -21.56 -13.32 4.95
C GLY A 172 -22.74 -13.44 5.93
N THR A 173 -23.31 -12.31 6.30
CA THR A 173 -24.49 -12.20 7.16
C THR A 173 -25.55 -11.30 6.48
N GLY A 174 -26.83 -11.55 6.78
CA GLY A 174 -27.93 -10.71 6.26
C GLY A 174 -28.20 -9.46 7.11
N THR A 175 -27.45 -9.22 8.19
CA THR A 175 -27.64 -8.09 9.11
C THR A 175 -26.76 -6.89 8.78
N GLU A 176 -25.66 -7.12 8.06
CA GLU A 176 -24.72 -6.06 7.66
C GLU A 176 -24.97 -5.63 6.22
N SER A 177 -24.80 -4.33 5.97
CA SER A 177 -24.96 -3.75 4.63
C SER A 177 -23.77 -4.10 3.75
N LYS A 178 -24.04 -4.43 2.50
CA LYS A 178 -23.02 -4.46 1.46
C LYS A 178 -22.52 -3.05 1.18
N ALA A 179 -21.27 -2.92 0.75
CA ALA A 179 -20.68 -1.62 0.49
C ALA A 179 -19.84 -1.63 -0.79
N LEU A 180 -19.83 -0.51 -1.48
CA LEU A 180 -18.84 -0.19 -2.48
C LEU A 180 -17.66 0.48 -1.75
N GLN A 181 -16.51 -0.16 -1.79
CA GLN A 181 -15.25 0.39 -1.32
C GLN A 181 -14.47 0.91 -2.53
N TRP A 182 -14.00 2.13 -2.46
CA TRP A 182 -13.18 2.71 -3.50
C TRP A 182 -12.08 3.55 -2.88
N SER A 183 -10.88 3.30 -3.33
CA SER A 183 -9.69 3.97 -2.84
C SER A 183 -8.76 4.30 -4.00
N GLY A 184 -7.75 5.07 -3.74
CA GLY A 184 -6.71 5.36 -4.69
C GLY A 184 -5.81 6.50 -4.26
N ALA A 185 -4.72 6.68 -5.00
CA ALA A 185 -3.72 7.70 -4.78
C ALA A 185 -3.53 8.58 -6.01
N VAL A 186 -3.19 9.82 -5.77
CA VAL A 186 -2.55 10.72 -6.73
C VAL A 186 -1.17 11.04 -6.21
N GLU A 187 -0.16 10.67 -6.94
CA GLU A 187 1.24 10.75 -6.54
C GLU A 187 2.09 11.55 -7.54
N TYR A 188 3.18 12.13 -7.05
CA TYR A 188 4.13 12.89 -7.86
C TYR A 188 5.56 12.44 -7.60
N SER A 189 6.16 11.66 -8.50
CA SER A 189 7.50 11.12 -8.35
C SER A 189 8.58 12.17 -8.62
N LEU A 190 9.35 12.55 -7.59
CA LEU A 190 10.51 13.42 -7.77
C LEU A 190 11.66 12.72 -8.50
N LEU A 191 11.76 11.39 -8.38
CA LEU A 191 12.74 10.59 -9.10
C LEU A 191 12.45 10.61 -10.60
N TYR A 192 11.19 10.40 -10.98
CA TYR A 192 10.75 10.49 -12.37
C TYR A 192 11.02 11.90 -12.97
N LEU A 193 10.66 12.95 -12.20
CA LEU A 193 10.93 14.33 -12.60
C LEU A 193 12.41 14.55 -12.92
N GLN A 194 13.30 14.08 -12.04
CA GLN A 194 14.74 14.30 -12.20
C GLN A 194 15.34 13.49 -13.36
N ASN A 195 14.89 12.24 -13.56
CA ASN A 195 15.49 11.33 -14.51
C ASN A 195 14.91 11.47 -15.94
N ASN A 196 13.59 11.68 -16.04
CA ASN A 196 12.86 11.59 -17.31
C ASN A 196 12.36 12.94 -17.84
N VAL A 197 12.30 13.99 -17.01
CA VAL A 197 11.76 15.27 -17.41
C VAL A 197 12.81 16.38 -17.38
N ARG A 198 13.40 16.62 -16.22
CA ARG A 198 14.36 17.69 -16.03
C ARG A 198 15.26 17.43 -14.83
N ALA A 199 16.56 17.39 -15.03
CA ALA A 199 17.54 17.33 -13.95
C ALA A 199 17.38 18.54 -13.01
N GLN A 200 17.03 18.25 -11.75
CA GLN A 200 16.82 19.27 -10.70
C GLN A 200 18.03 19.42 -9.77
N GLY A 201 18.97 18.47 -9.82
CA GLY A 201 20.10 18.41 -8.90
C GLY A 201 19.68 18.06 -7.47
N PHE A 202 18.58 17.33 -7.29
CA PHE A 202 18.17 16.84 -5.99
C PHE A 202 19.23 15.94 -5.39
N SER A 203 19.39 15.99 -4.06
CA SER A 203 20.14 14.95 -3.36
C SER A 203 19.44 13.60 -3.54
N ASN A 204 20.20 12.51 -3.39
CA ASN A 204 19.64 11.16 -3.53
C ASN A 204 18.41 10.94 -2.62
N PHE A 205 18.45 11.43 -1.37
CA PHE A 205 17.32 11.34 -0.46
C PHE A 205 16.08 12.07 -0.99
N VAL A 206 16.23 13.30 -1.46
CA VAL A 206 15.10 14.13 -1.95
C VAL A 206 14.52 13.56 -3.25
N ALA A 207 15.37 13.04 -4.15
CA ALA A 207 14.90 12.44 -5.39
C ALA A 207 13.95 11.25 -5.16
N HIS A 208 14.16 10.48 -4.09
CA HIS A 208 13.36 9.31 -3.76
C HIS A 208 12.07 9.62 -2.96
N LEU A 209 11.75 10.90 -2.78
CA LEU A 209 10.48 11.30 -2.18
C LEU A 209 9.36 11.33 -3.22
N THR A 210 8.20 10.82 -2.83
CA THR A 210 6.94 10.86 -3.58
C THR A 210 5.86 11.49 -2.70
N PRO A 211 5.58 12.80 -2.84
CA PRO A 211 4.37 13.39 -2.29
C PRO A 211 3.13 12.73 -2.91
N LEU A 212 2.11 12.47 -2.09
CA LEU A 212 0.86 11.86 -2.54
C LEU A 212 -0.34 12.37 -1.74
N VAL A 213 -1.52 12.09 -2.28
CA VAL A 213 -2.78 12.16 -1.55
C VAL A 213 -3.53 10.88 -1.83
N GLU A 214 -3.83 10.12 -0.79
CA GLU A 214 -4.69 8.93 -0.87
C GLU A 214 -6.13 9.25 -0.49
N PHE A 215 -7.04 8.41 -0.97
CA PHE A 215 -8.46 8.44 -0.67
C PHE A 215 -8.89 7.01 -0.33
N ALA A 216 -9.54 6.83 0.80
CA ALA A 216 -10.11 5.55 1.21
C ALA A 216 -11.56 5.77 1.60
N MET A 217 -12.49 5.25 0.80
CA MET A 217 -13.92 5.54 0.89
C MET A 217 -14.76 4.27 0.92
N THR A 218 -15.81 4.29 1.75
CA THR A 218 -16.81 3.22 1.84
C THR A 218 -18.19 3.80 1.66
N THR A 219 -18.96 3.26 0.71
CA THR A 219 -20.33 3.68 0.38
C THR A 219 -21.27 2.49 0.59
N PRO A 220 -22.08 2.45 1.66
CA PRO A 220 -23.10 1.43 1.83
C PRO A 220 -24.09 1.43 0.68
N THR A 221 -24.54 0.25 0.22
CA THR A 221 -25.45 0.14 -0.93
C THR A 221 -26.92 0.21 -0.55
N ASP A 222 -27.25 0.00 0.72
CA ASP A 222 -28.63 -0.03 1.22
C ASP A 222 -29.06 1.32 1.80
N SER A 223 -28.34 1.80 2.81
CA SER A 223 -28.63 3.06 3.49
C SER A 223 -27.39 3.61 4.17
N GLY A 224 -27.30 4.92 4.29
CA GLY A 224 -26.16 5.62 4.87
C GLY A 224 -25.43 6.49 3.85
N GLY A 225 -24.57 7.36 4.33
CA GLY A 225 -23.71 8.18 3.51
C GLY A 225 -22.33 7.54 3.31
N THR A 226 -21.61 7.97 2.30
CA THR A 226 -20.21 7.62 2.13
C THR A 226 -19.39 8.10 3.32
N THR A 227 -18.56 7.22 3.87
CA THR A 227 -17.56 7.51 4.88
C THR A 227 -16.17 7.30 4.29
N GLY A 228 -15.13 7.79 4.96
CA GLY A 228 -13.75 7.57 4.56
C GLY A 228 -12.84 8.72 4.91
N THR A 229 -11.65 8.71 4.34
CA THR A 229 -10.59 9.65 4.66
C THR A 229 -9.90 10.20 3.41
N ILE A 230 -9.28 11.36 3.55
CA ILE A 230 -8.33 11.94 2.59
C ILE A 230 -7.00 12.02 3.32
N ASN A 231 -5.99 11.39 2.75
CA ASN A 231 -4.71 11.16 3.40
C ASN A 231 -3.57 11.83 2.61
N PRO A 232 -3.29 13.12 2.82
CA PRO A 232 -2.08 13.73 2.28
C PRO A 232 -0.85 13.19 2.99
N GLY A 233 0.16 12.82 2.22
CA GLY A 233 1.33 12.15 2.74
C GLY A 233 2.59 12.29 1.93
N LEU A 234 3.61 11.58 2.37
CA LEU A 234 4.92 11.52 1.78
C LEU A 234 5.50 10.12 1.92
N LEU A 235 5.91 9.53 0.80
CA LEU A 235 6.67 8.29 0.77
C LEU A 235 8.13 8.59 0.46
N TRP A 236 9.03 7.81 1.04
CA TRP A 236 10.43 7.72 0.66
C TRP A 236 10.73 6.28 0.28
N SER A 237 11.08 6.04 -0.98
CA SER A 237 11.30 4.69 -1.50
C SER A 237 12.78 4.48 -1.82
N GLY A 238 13.42 3.60 -1.05
CA GLY A 238 14.75 3.07 -1.37
C GLY A 238 14.66 1.82 -2.23
N GLN A 239 15.76 1.11 -2.40
CA GLN A 239 15.77 -0.14 -3.17
C GLN A 239 15.07 -1.29 -2.43
N TYR A 240 15.26 -1.39 -1.13
CA TYR A 240 14.81 -2.55 -0.34
C TYR A 240 13.66 -2.22 0.58
N THR A 241 13.45 -0.93 0.81
CA THR A 241 12.49 -0.48 1.83
C THR A 241 11.84 0.82 1.41
N GLN A 242 10.61 1.00 1.84
CA GLN A 242 9.88 2.26 1.78
C GLN A 242 9.46 2.69 3.17
N LEU A 243 9.45 3.98 3.40
CA LEU A 243 8.91 4.63 4.58
C LEU A 243 7.79 5.56 4.14
N GLY A 244 6.65 5.50 4.82
CA GLY A 244 5.54 6.35 4.52
C GLY A 244 4.95 7.02 5.76
N VAL A 245 4.44 8.23 5.57
CA VAL A 245 3.70 8.99 6.59
C VAL A 245 2.56 9.75 5.93
N GLU A 246 1.37 9.66 6.52
CA GLU A 246 0.17 10.34 6.07
C GLU A 246 -0.60 10.96 7.23
N ALA A 247 -1.27 12.07 6.97
CA ALA A 247 -2.31 12.59 7.84
C ALA A 247 -3.64 11.99 7.40
N VAL A 248 -4.36 11.37 8.32
CA VAL A 248 -5.69 10.74 8.06
C VAL A 248 -6.78 11.74 8.39
N ILE A 249 -7.42 12.32 7.38
CA ILE A 249 -8.42 13.39 7.53
C ILE A 249 -9.80 12.82 7.21
N PRO A 250 -10.69 12.65 8.21
CA PRO A 250 -12.06 12.20 7.97
C PRO A 250 -12.84 13.14 7.04
N VAL A 251 -13.55 12.60 6.05
CA VAL A 251 -14.32 13.41 5.08
C VAL A 251 -15.61 13.98 5.67
N ASN A 252 -16.11 13.42 6.77
CA ASN A 252 -17.32 13.85 7.48
C ASN A 252 -17.33 13.32 8.92
N HIS A 253 -18.31 13.75 9.72
CA HIS A 253 -18.45 13.29 11.12
C HIS A 253 -18.70 11.79 11.30
N ALA A 254 -19.30 11.11 10.30
CA ALA A 254 -19.49 9.67 10.35
C ALA A 254 -18.18 8.90 10.15
N SER A 255 -17.18 9.53 9.53
CA SER A 255 -15.83 8.98 9.35
C SER A 255 -14.91 9.25 10.56
N GLY A 256 -15.30 10.17 11.43
CA GLY A 256 -14.51 10.59 12.60
C GLY A 256 -14.47 12.09 12.79
N ASP A 257 -14.00 12.53 13.96
CA ASP A 257 -13.95 13.94 14.35
C ASP A 257 -12.52 14.51 14.40
N ASN A 258 -11.50 13.67 14.40
CA ASN A 258 -10.11 14.09 14.58
C ASN A 258 -9.22 13.60 13.42
N VAL A 259 -8.18 14.37 13.17
CA VAL A 259 -7.12 13.97 12.25
C VAL A 259 -6.24 12.92 12.94
N GLY A 260 -6.00 11.81 12.24
CA GLY A 260 -5.08 10.76 12.62
C GLY A 260 -3.74 10.85 11.87
N VAL A 261 -2.88 9.88 12.12
CA VAL A 261 -1.60 9.68 11.42
C VAL A 261 -1.47 8.22 11.05
N LEU A 262 -1.04 7.96 9.82
CA LEU A 262 -0.70 6.64 9.32
C LEU A 262 0.80 6.59 9.02
N LEU A 263 1.45 5.53 9.49
CA LEU A 263 2.89 5.30 9.33
C LEU A 263 3.10 3.90 8.79
N GLN A 264 4.00 3.72 7.83
CA GLN A 264 4.32 2.40 7.31
C GLN A 264 5.83 2.22 7.11
N LEU A 265 6.31 1.04 7.46
CA LEU A 265 7.57 0.50 7.01
C LEU A 265 7.27 -0.68 6.08
N HIS A 266 7.74 -0.58 4.84
CA HIS A 266 7.50 -1.56 3.79
C HIS A 266 8.83 -2.12 3.27
N PHE A 267 8.88 -3.42 2.98
CA PHE A 267 10.05 -4.14 2.48
C PHE A 267 9.73 -4.78 1.13
N TYR A 268 10.57 -4.54 0.16
CA TYR A 268 10.53 -5.17 -1.15
C TYR A 268 11.28 -6.50 -1.08
N VAL A 269 10.52 -7.58 -0.83
CA VAL A 269 11.10 -8.91 -0.57
C VAL A 269 11.76 -9.49 -1.81
N ASP A 270 11.25 -9.19 -2.99
CA ASP A 270 11.82 -9.59 -4.26
C ASP A 270 13.18 -8.91 -4.53
N ASP A 271 13.37 -7.67 -4.12
CA ASP A 271 14.67 -6.98 -4.22
C ASP A 271 15.66 -7.42 -3.13
N ILE A 272 15.17 -7.73 -1.92
CA ILE A 272 16.01 -8.22 -0.82
C ILE A 272 16.48 -9.65 -1.07
N PHE A 273 15.61 -10.51 -1.62
CA PHE A 273 15.83 -11.94 -1.82
C PHE A 273 15.55 -12.40 -3.26
N PRO A 274 16.20 -11.82 -4.29
CA PRO A 274 15.84 -11.99 -5.71
C PRO A 274 16.00 -13.42 -6.25
N HIS A 275 16.64 -14.32 -5.50
CA HIS A 275 16.89 -15.72 -5.90
C HIS A 275 16.27 -16.74 -4.95
N SER A 276 15.40 -16.31 -4.03
CA SER A 276 14.77 -17.20 -3.03
C SER A 276 13.34 -16.77 -2.71
N LEU A 277 13.13 -16.03 -1.62
CA LEU A 277 11.79 -15.59 -1.20
C LEU A 277 11.12 -14.61 -2.18
N GLY A 278 11.90 -13.87 -2.96
CA GLY A 278 11.42 -12.92 -3.97
C GLY A 278 11.19 -13.54 -5.36
N THR A 279 11.05 -14.88 -5.46
CA THR A 279 10.72 -15.55 -6.71
C THR A 279 9.37 -16.27 -6.61
N PRO A 280 8.57 -16.35 -7.70
CA PRO A 280 7.33 -17.11 -7.70
C PRO A 280 7.53 -18.55 -7.21
N ILE A 281 6.56 -19.07 -6.44
CA ILE A 281 6.62 -20.44 -5.92
C ILE A 281 6.62 -21.45 -7.07
N PHE A 282 5.86 -21.17 -8.12
CA PHE A 282 5.75 -22.00 -9.31
C PHE A 282 5.98 -21.17 -10.58
N GLY A 283 6.58 -21.78 -11.62
CA GLY A 283 6.69 -21.16 -12.95
C GLY A 283 8.05 -20.55 -13.29
N GLY A 284 9.07 -20.71 -12.44
CA GLY A 284 10.45 -20.26 -12.72
C GLY A 284 10.70 -18.79 -12.41
N SER A 285 11.95 -18.31 -12.61
CA SER A 285 12.35 -16.90 -12.42
C SER A 285 11.59 -15.97 -13.36
N ARG A 286 11.22 -14.81 -12.87
CA ARG A 286 10.76 -13.66 -13.67
C ARG A 286 11.75 -13.27 -14.75
#